data_8c4f4df54e70f9e054c5f8f605976800
#
_entry.id   8c4f4df54e70f9e054c5f8f605976800
#
_cell.length_a   1.000
_cell.length_b   1.000
_cell.length_c   1.000
_cell.angle_alpha   90.00
_cell.angle_beta   90.00
_cell.angle_gamma   90.00
#
_symmetry.space_group_name_H-M   'P 1'
#
loop_
_entity.id
_entity.type
_entity.pdbx_description
1 polymer ?
#
loop_
_entity_poly.entity_id
_entity_poly.type
_entity_poly.pdbx_seq_one_letter_code
_entity_poly.pdbx_strand_id
1 'polypeptide(L)'
;MGNLFRTALAAGVNKILLAGGAHPLGQKVLRASSGSVFHIPFERFDGGEEEMINSLLSSLDRFSKNGFQIISTSSHNNNSSKSQKPYWEIDWSKPTALILGNEGNGIHKRIQEAFNETITIPHSELVESLNVACVAVPLLLERKRVAYTSISRIQK
;
A
#
# COMPACT_ATOMS: atom_id res chain seq x y z
N MET A 1 -5.61 10.76 0.29
CA MET A 1 -6.26 9.75 1.18
C MET A 1 -7.65 9.32 0.69
N GLY A 2 -8.66 10.20 0.48
CA GLY A 2 -10.01 9.77 0.08
C GLY A 2 -10.04 8.87 -1.16
N ASN A 3 -9.31 9.21 -2.22
CA ASN A 3 -9.19 8.39 -3.42
C ASN A 3 -8.57 7.00 -3.13
N LEU A 4 -7.66 6.90 -2.15
CA LEU A 4 -7.10 5.61 -1.73
C LEU A 4 -8.16 4.69 -1.13
N PHE A 5 -9.05 5.21 -0.26
CA PHE A 5 -10.19 4.43 0.26
C PHE A 5 -11.09 3.93 -0.86
N ARG A 6 -11.38 4.78 -1.84
CA ARG A 6 -12.21 4.41 -2.99
C ARG A 6 -11.56 3.33 -3.84
N THR A 7 -10.28 3.46 -4.16
CA THR A 7 -9.51 2.46 -4.91
C THR A 7 -9.40 1.15 -4.13
N ALA A 8 -9.11 1.23 -2.82
CA ALA A 8 -9.00 0.07 -1.95
C ALA A 8 -10.32 -0.72 -1.88
N LEU A 9 -11.46 -0.02 -1.72
CA LEU A 9 -12.78 -0.65 -1.74
C LEU A 9 -13.04 -1.35 -3.08
N ALA A 10 -12.80 -0.66 -4.19
CA ALA A 10 -12.99 -1.21 -5.53
C ALA A 10 -12.12 -2.45 -5.78
N ALA A 11 -10.93 -2.49 -5.23
CA ALA A 11 -10.01 -3.63 -5.34
C ALA A 11 -10.30 -4.77 -4.35
N GLY A 12 -11.17 -4.57 -3.36
CA GLY A 12 -11.49 -5.59 -2.35
C GLY A 12 -10.44 -5.70 -1.25
N VAL A 13 -9.81 -4.59 -0.87
CA VAL A 13 -8.89 -4.54 0.27
C VAL A 13 -9.65 -4.79 1.56
N ASN A 14 -9.11 -5.65 2.42
CA ASN A 14 -9.78 -6.06 3.66
C ASN A 14 -9.60 -5.06 4.81
N LYS A 15 -8.48 -4.34 4.87
CA LYS A 15 -8.17 -3.39 5.94
C LYS A 15 -7.14 -2.35 5.48
N ILE A 16 -7.23 -1.15 6.02
CA ILE A 16 -6.27 -0.08 5.82
C ILE A 16 -5.61 0.28 7.15
N LEU A 17 -4.27 0.38 7.17
CA LEU A 17 -3.50 0.91 8.29
C LEU A 17 -3.02 2.31 7.93
N LEU A 18 -3.18 3.25 8.85
CA LEU A 18 -2.83 4.65 8.64
C LEU A 18 -1.83 5.10 9.73
N ALA A 19 -0.61 5.41 9.32
CA ALA A 19 0.39 6.03 10.18
C ALA A 19 0.50 7.52 9.81
N GLY A 20 -0.24 8.35 10.52
CA GLY A 20 -0.28 9.79 10.28
C GLY A 20 -1.18 10.23 9.11
N GLY A 21 -0.96 11.45 8.65
CA GLY A 21 -1.73 12.07 7.56
C GLY A 21 -3.09 12.63 7.98
N ALA A 22 -3.93 12.98 7.00
CA ALA A 22 -5.25 13.55 7.24
C ALA A 22 -6.17 12.56 7.98
N HIS A 23 -7.08 13.09 8.81
CA HIS A 23 -8.04 12.22 9.51
C HIS A 23 -9.02 11.58 8.51
N PRO A 24 -9.26 10.26 8.57
CA PRO A 24 -10.12 9.55 7.61
C PRO A 24 -11.54 10.09 7.53
N LEU A 25 -12.08 10.54 8.67
CA LEU A 25 -13.43 11.11 8.76
C LEU A 25 -13.44 12.64 8.59
N GLY A 26 -12.32 13.24 8.20
CA GLY A 26 -12.27 14.68 7.88
C GLY A 26 -13.06 15.00 6.61
N GLN A 27 -13.69 16.16 6.54
CA GLN A 27 -14.61 16.56 5.44
C GLN A 27 -14.01 16.37 4.04
N LYS A 28 -12.72 16.72 3.85
CA LYS A 28 -12.03 16.56 2.54
C LYS A 28 -11.89 15.09 2.16
N VAL A 29 -11.59 14.22 3.12
CA VAL A 29 -11.46 12.77 2.89
C VAL A 29 -12.83 12.15 2.65
N LEU A 30 -13.85 12.51 3.41
CA LEU A 30 -15.22 12.05 3.22
C LEU A 30 -15.73 12.36 1.80
N ARG A 31 -15.55 13.59 1.33
CA ARG A 31 -15.94 13.99 -0.03
C ARG A 31 -15.17 13.18 -1.09
N ALA A 32 -13.84 13.11 -0.97
CA ALA A 32 -12.99 12.42 -1.96
C ALA A 32 -13.18 10.91 -1.95
N SER A 33 -13.59 10.31 -0.84
CA SER A 33 -13.86 8.87 -0.73
C SER A 33 -15.21 8.45 -1.29
N SER A 34 -16.13 9.41 -1.54
CA SER A 34 -17.52 9.10 -1.94
C SER A 34 -18.17 8.04 -1.03
N GLY A 35 -17.94 8.12 0.28
CA GLY A 35 -18.46 7.19 1.28
C GLY A 35 -17.67 5.88 1.45
N SER A 36 -16.68 5.61 0.61
CA SER A 36 -15.90 4.34 0.67
C SER A 36 -15.23 4.13 2.03
N VAL A 37 -14.91 5.18 2.76
CA VAL A 37 -14.31 5.10 4.09
C VAL A 37 -15.18 4.35 5.11
N PHE A 38 -16.49 4.30 4.92
CA PHE A 38 -17.43 3.59 5.81
C PHE A 38 -17.55 2.10 5.50
N HIS A 39 -16.97 1.65 4.39
CA HIS A 39 -17.08 0.28 3.91
C HIS A 39 -15.81 -0.55 4.05
N ILE A 40 -14.69 0.07 4.45
CA ILE A 40 -13.43 -0.64 4.69
C ILE A 40 -13.00 -0.41 6.14
N PRO A 41 -12.77 -1.47 6.91
CA PRO A 41 -12.15 -1.34 8.22
C PRO A 41 -10.80 -0.63 8.12
N PHE A 42 -10.58 0.34 8.96
CA PHE A 42 -9.28 0.99 9.06
C PHE A 42 -8.83 1.09 10.51
N GLU A 43 -7.53 1.12 10.69
CA GLU A 43 -6.88 1.39 11.97
C GLU A 43 -5.93 2.56 11.78
N ARG A 44 -6.03 3.54 12.66
CA ARG A 44 -5.17 4.71 12.66
C ARG A 44 -4.25 4.66 13.86
N PHE A 45 -2.98 4.82 13.63
CA PHE A 45 -1.99 5.01 14.68
C PHE A 45 -1.82 6.51 14.90
N ASP A 46 -2.09 6.94 16.12
CA ASP A 46 -1.96 8.32 16.58
C ASP A 46 -0.80 8.41 17.59
N GLY A 47 -0.30 9.63 17.86
CA GLY A 47 0.83 9.87 18.75
C GLY A 47 2.01 10.55 18.05
N GLY A 48 3.18 10.50 18.68
CA GLY A 48 4.43 10.96 18.07
C GLY A 48 4.90 10.05 16.94
N GLU A 49 5.78 10.56 16.08
CA GLU A 49 6.28 9.81 14.90
C GLU A 49 6.83 8.44 15.29
N GLU A 50 7.69 8.39 16.32
CA GLU A 50 8.27 7.13 16.82
C GLU A 50 7.22 6.13 17.30
N GLU A 51 6.21 6.59 18.00
CA GLU A 51 5.13 5.76 18.52
C GLU A 51 4.27 5.18 17.40
N MET A 52 3.90 6.00 16.42
CA MET A 52 3.18 5.56 15.22
C MET A 52 3.97 4.52 14.44
N ILE A 53 5.26 4.75 14.23
CA ILE A 53 6.14 3.82 13.50
C ILE A 53 6.30 2.50 14.25
N ASN A 54 6.46 2.52 15.57
CA ASN A 54 6.54 1.30 16.38
C ASN A 54 5.24 0.49 16.29
N SER A 55 4.09 1.13 16.38
CA SER A 55 2.78 0.49 16.26
C SER A 55 2.56 -0.13 14.88
N LEU A 56 2.94 0.59 13.82
CA LEU A 56 2.88 0.08 12.46
C LEU A 56 3.82 -1.10 12.24
N LEU A 57 5.08 -1.03 12.70
CA LEU A 57 6.04 -2.12 12.61
C LEU A 57 5.54 -3.38 13.31
N SER A 58 4.97 -3.24 14.52
CA SER A 58 4.38 -4.34 15.28
C SER A 58 3.22 -5.00 14.52
N SER A 59 2.38 -4.19 13.85
CA SER A 59 1.27 -4.70 13.05
C SER A 59 1.76 -5.42 11.79
N LEU A 60 2.77 -4.88 11.10
CA LEU A 60 3.37 -5.49 9.91
C LEU A 60 4.11 -6.80 10.25
N ASP A 61 4.84 -6.84 11.37
CA ASP A 61 5.48 -8.08 11.86
C ASP A 61 4.45 -9.17 12.14
N ARG A 62 3.33 -8.81 12.76
CA ARG A 62 2.21 -9.74 12.98
C ARG A 62 1.65 -10.28 11.66
N PHE A 63 1.48 -9.43 10.63
CA PHE A 63 1.05 -9.89 9.31
C PHE A 63 2.08 -10.83 8.69
N SER A 64 3.38 -10.49 8.75
CA SER A 64 4.45 -11.33 8.23
C SER A 64 4.44 -12.72 8.89
N LYS A 65 4.31 -12.80 10.23
CA LYS A 65 4.19 -14.05 10.97
C LYS A 65 2.94 -14.86 10.61
N ASN A 66 1.90 -14.22 10.09
CA ASN A 66 0.69 -14.88 9.58
C ASN A 66 0.75 -15.18 8.08
N GLY A 67 1.93 -15.16 7.47
CA GLY A 67 2.12 -15.57 6.07
C GLY A 67 1.84 -14.50 5.03
N PHE A 68 1.66 -13.24 5.43
CA PHE A 68 1.58 -12.13 4.49
C PHE A 68 2.97 -11.77 3.96
N GLN A 69 3.08 -11.55 2.67
CA GLN A 69 4.22 -10.82 2.11
C GLN A 69 4.04 -9.32 2.40
N ILE A 70 5.12 -8.68 2.84
CA ILE A 70 5.13 -7.24 3.14
C ILE A 70 5.91 -6.55 2.03
N ILE A 71 5.22 -5.74 1.24
CA ILE A 71 5.78 -5.12 0.04
C ILE A 71 5.74 -3.60 0.18
N SER A 72 6.87 -2.97 0.00
CA SER A 72 6.98 -1.50 -0.05
C SER A 72 7.07 -1.01 -1.50
N THR A 73 6.58 0.21 -1.73
CA THR A 73 6.75 0.90 -3.01
C THR A 73 7.92 1.87 -2.97
N SER A 74 8.65 2.00 -4.07
CA SER A 74 9.71 3.00 -4.23
C SER A 74 9.55 3.74 -5.56
N SER A 75 10.00 5.01 -5.58
CA SER A 75 10.24 5.74 -6.84
C SER A 75 11.56 5.30 -7.47
N HIS A 76 11.70 5.44 -8.78
CA HIS A 76 12.89 5.02 -9.55
C HIS A 76 14.22 5.60 -9.06
N ASN A 77 14.20 6.78 -8.42
CA ASN A 77 15.41 7.55 -8.10
C ASN A 77 16.05 7.23 -6.74
N ASN A 78 15.57 6.23 -6.02
CA ASN A 78 16.26 5.83 -4.80
C ASN A 78 17.48 4.97 -5.17
N ASN A 79 18.67 5.59 -5.13
CA ASN A 79 19.99 4.94 -5.18
C ASN A 79 20.22 3.91 -4.05
N SER A 80 19.17 3.30 -3.54
CA SER A 80 19.30 2.21 -2.58
C SER A 80 19.77 0.97 -3.34
N SER A 81 20.83 0.35 -2.85
CA SER A 81 21.43 -0.91 -3.32
C SER A 81 20.48 -2.12 -3.27
N LYS A 82 19.20 -1.91 -2.98
CA LYS A 82 18.15 -2.95 -2.96
C LYS A 82 17.61 -3.14 -4.37
N SER A 83 17.65 -4.35 -4.85
CA SER A 83 17.01 -4.75 -6.11
C SER A 83 15.51 -4.42 -6.05
N GLN A 84 15.09 -3.42 -6.83
CA GLN A 84 13.69 -3.07 -7.00
C GLN A 84 13.13 -3.91 -8.14
N LYS A 85 12.05 -4.60 -7.90
CA LYS A 85 11.35 -5.40 -8.92
C LYS A 85 10.19 -4.60 -9.51
N PRO A 86 9.92 -4.69 -10.81
CA PRO A 86 8.65 -4.22 -11.37
C PRO A 86 7.49 -4.92 -10.66
N TYR A 87 6.39 -4.19 -10.44
CA TYR A 87 5.26 -4.71 -9.66
C TYR A 87 4.63 -5.98 -10.24
N TRP A 88 4.77 -6.24 -11.53
CA TRP A 88 4.24 -7.44 -12.19
C TRP A 88 5.07 -8.71 -11.95
N GLU A 89 6.27 -8.60 -11.34
CA GLU A 89 7.12 -9.74 -10.94
C GLU A 89 6.77 -10.30 -9.55
N ILE A 90 5.81 -9.68 -8.87
CA ILE A 90 5.35 -10.14 -7.56
C ILE A 90 4.29 -11.23 -7.72
N ASP A 91 4.35 -12.21 -6.83
CA ASP A 91 3.29 -13.21 -6.71
C ASP A 91 2.06 -12.63 -5.98
N TRP A 92 1.19 -11.99 -6.74
CA TRP A 92 -0.04 -11.39 -6.23
C TRP A 92 -1.10 -12.41 -5.77
N SER A 93 -0.86 -13.72 -5.89
CA SER A 93 -1.75 -14.75 -5.33
C SER A 93 -1.66 -14.85 -3.80
N LYS A 94 -0.53 -14.45 -3.23
CA LYS A 94 -0.27 -14.49 -1.78
C LYS A 94 -1.03 -13.38 -1.03
N PRO A 95 -1.38 -13.61 0.24
CA PRO A 95 -1.79 -12.53 1.14
C PRO A 95 -0.74 -11.43 1.18
N THR A 96 -1.14 -10.18 0.96
CA THR A 96 -0.20 -9.08 0.79
C THR A 96 -0.57 -7.88 1.64
N ALA A 97 0.40 -7.35 2.38
CA ALA A 97 0.35 -6.01 2.95
C ALA A 97 1.22 -5.07 2.10
N LEU A 98 0.56 -4.16 1.40
CA LEU A 98 1.20 -3.17 0.53
C LEU A 98 1.42 -1.87 1.29
N ILE A 99 2.68 -1.42 1.35
CA ILE A 99 3.06 -0.18 2.01
C ILE A 99 3.24 0.92 0.96
N LEU A 100 2.48 1.98 1.12
CA LEU A 100 2.54 3.18 0.29
C LEU A 100 3.15 4.32 1.10
N GLY A 101 4.15 5.00 0.56
CA GLY A 101 4.73 6.19 1.15
C GLY A 101 3.87 7.44 0.96
N ASN A 102 4.19 8.51 1.68
CA ASN A 102 3.61 9.82 1.39
C ASN A 102 4.38 10.53 0.26
N GLU A 103 3.77 11.55 -0.33
CA GLU A 103 4.35 12.28 -1.47
C GLU A 103 5.63 13.06 -1.11
N GLY A 104 5.83 13.41 0.16
CA GLY A 104 7.00 14.20 0.60
C GLY A 104 8.19 13.35 1.00
N ASN A 105 8.00 12.52 2.02
CA ASN A 105 9.09 11.77 2.68
C ASN A 105 9.16 10.30 2.26
N GLY A 106 8.25 9.83 1.41
CA GLY A 106 8.19 8.42 1.03
C GLY A 106 7.82 7.51 2.20
N ILE A 107 8.46 6.36 2.29
CA ILE A 107 8.29 5.38 3.37
C ILE A 107 9.40 5.59 4.41
N HIS A 108 9.03 5.61 5.67
CA HIS A 108 9.96 5.79 6.79
C HIS A 108 11.09 4.74 6.77
N LYS A 109 12.34 5.18 7.01
CA LYS A 109 13.55 4.36 6.87
C LYS A 109 13.48 3.05 7.66
N ARG A 110 13.02 3.09 8.91
CA ARG A 110 12.88 1.87 9.76
C ARG A 110 11.92 0.83 9.16
N ILE A 111 10.89 1.26 8.45
CA ILE A 111 9.98 0.34 7.76
C ILE A 111 10.68 -0.29 6.56
N GLN A 112 11.43 0.50 5.79
CA GLN A 112 12.21 0.00 4.66
C GLN A 112 13.31 -0.98 5.09
N GLU A 113 13.92 -0.76 6.24
CA GLU A 113 14.96 -1.65 6.80
C GLU A 113 14.37 -2.95 7.33
N ALA A 114 13.17 -2.91 7.90
CA ALA A 114 12.51 -4.09 8.46
C ALA A 114 11.97 -5.05 7.39
N PHE A 115 11.55 -4.50 6.22
CA PHE A 115 10.95 -5.29 5.15
C PHE A 115 11.65 -5.02 3.83
N ASN A 116 12.30 -6.06 3.29
CA ASN A 116 13.25 -5.92 2.18
C ASN A 116 12.61 -5.99 0.79
N GLU A 117 11.36 -6.42 0.67
CA GLU A 117 10.73 -6.53 -0.64
C GLU A 117 10.18 -5.17 -1.09
N THR A 118 10.76 -4.67 -2.16
CA THR A 118 10.43 -3.36 -2.70
C THR A 118 10.08 -3.48 -4.17
N ILE A 119 8.98 -2.87 -4.56
CA ILE A 119 8.53 -2.81 -5.95
C ILE A 119 8.51 -1.39 -6.48
N THR A 120 8.60 -1.29 -7.79
CA THR A 120 8.46 -0.05 -8.52
C THR A 120 7.39 -0.17 -9.60
N ILE A 121 6.77 0.97 -9.94
CA ILE A 121 6.00 1.13 -11.17
C ILE A 121 6.93 1.85 -12.16
N PRO A 122 7.45 1.15 -13.18
CA PRO A 122 8.27 1.78 -14.20
C PRO A 122 7.52 2.92 -14.88
N HIS A 123 8.13 4.10 -14.91
CA HIS A 123 7.59 5.30 -15.54
C HIS A 123 8.75 6.12 -16.12
N SER A 124 8.43 7.18 -16.86
CA SER A 124 9.42 8.04 -17.48
C SER A 124 10.34 8.69 -16.44
N GLU A 125 11.64 8.71 -16.69
CA GLU A 125 12.65 9.39 -15.86
C GLU A 125 12.46 10.92 -15.78
N LEU A 126 11.65 11.47 -16.67
CA LEU A 126 11.27 12.90 -16.64
C LEU A 126 10.31 13.22 -15.49
N VAL A 127 9.76 12.21 -14.83
CA VAL A 127 8.85 12.35 -13.69
C VAL A 127 9.52 11.75 -12.46
N GLU A 128 9.76 12.56 -11.45
CA GLU A 128 10.46 12.15 -10.24
C GLU A 128 9.65 11.12 -9.41
N SER A 129 8.35 11.32 -9.29
CA SER A 129 7.47 10.42 -8.56
C SER A 129 6.02 10.51 -9.06
N LEU A 130 5.27 9.45 -8.88
CA LEU A 130 3.84 9.40 -9.15
C LEU A 130 3.03 9.69 -7.89
N ASN A 131 1.88 10.32 -8.05
CA ASN A 131 0.94 10.50 -6.94
C ASN A 131 0.55 9.14 -6.34
N VAL A 132 0.57 9.03 -5.02
CA VAL A 132 0.32 7.77 -4.30
C VAL A 132 -1.04 7.13 -4.64
N ALA A 133 -2.07 7.94 -4.88
CA ALA A 133 -3.37 7.39 -5.30
C ALA A 133 -3.32 6.80 -6.70
N CYS A 134 -2.52 7.36 -7.61
CA CYS A 134 -2.28 6.79 -8.94
C CYS A 134 -1.46 5.52 -8.87
N VAL A 135 -0.47 5.45 -7.98
CA VAL A 135 0.33 4.25 -7.71
C VAL A 135 -0.54 3.10 -7.17
N ALA A 136 -1.46 3.39 -6.28
CA ALA A 136 -2.33 2.38 -5.68
C ALA A 136 -3.23 1.67 -6.71
N VAL A 137 -3.67 2.35 -7.76
CA VAL A 137 -4.60 1.79 -8.76
C VAL A 137 -4.02 0.55 -9.45
N PRO A 138 -2.89 0.61 -10.18
CA PRO A 138 -2.36 -0.56 -10.87
C PRO A 138 -2.01 -1.70 -9.91
N LEU A 139 -1.45 -1.41 -8.74
CA LEU A 139 -1.02 -2.42 -7.78
C LEU A 139 -2.21 -3.21 -7.19
N LEU A 140 -3.23 -2.51 -6.74
CA LEU A 140 -4.39 -3.13 -6.14
C LEU A 140 -5.27 -3.85 -7.17
N LEU A 141 -5.39 -3.31 -8.39
CA LEU A 141 -6.13 -3.96 -9.47
C LEU A 141 -5.38 -5.16 -10.06
N GLU A 142 -4.05 -5.15 -10.09
CA GLU A 142 -3.27 -6.34 -10.48
C GLU A 142 -3.50 -7.49 -9.50
N ARG A 143 -3.48 -7.21 -8.20
CA ARG A 143 -3.86 -8.20 -7.18
C ARG A 143 -5.27 -8.77 -7.42
N LYS A 144 -6.22 -7.91 -7.75
CA LYS A 144 -7.60 -8.31 -8.06
C LYS A 144 -7.68 -9.13 -9.34
N ARG A 145 -6.95 -8.75 -10.39
CA ARG A 145 -6.87 -9.50 -11.66
C ARG A 145 -6.39 -10.94 -11.42
N VAL A 146 -5.30 -11.10 -10.69
CA VAL A 146 -4.76 -12.43 -10.36
C VAL A 146 -5.77 -13.28 -9.60
N ALA A 147 -6.47 -12.71 -8.63
CA ALA A 147 -7.52 -13.41 -7.87
C ALA A 147 -8.66 -13.91 -8.78
N TYR A 148 -9.13 -13.08 -9.71
CA TYR A 148 -10.17 -13.50 -10.68
C TYR A 148 -9.68 -14.63 -11.62
N THR A 149 -8.44 -14.54 -12.10
CA THR A 149 -7.89 -15.57 -12.99
C THR A 149 -7.78 -16.92 -12.30
N SER A 150 -7.46 -16.93 -11.02
CA SER A 150 -7.37 -18.16 -10.21
C SER A 150 -8.75 -18.83 -10.03
N ILE A 151 -9.79 -18.05 -9.76
CA ILE A 151 -11.16 -18.57 -9.61
C ILE A 151 -11.66 -19.17 -10.93
N SER A 152 -11.44 -18.51 -12.06
CA SER A 152 -11.87 -18.97 -13.38
C SER A 152 -11.20 -20.27 -13.83
N ARG A 153 -10.05 -20.63 -13.26
CA ARG A 153 -9.36 -21.91 -13.54
C ARG A 153 -9.92 -23.09 -12.73
N ILE A 154 -10.56 -22.84 -11.61
CA ILE A 154 -11.13 -23.87 -10.75
C ILE A 154 -12.53 -24.31 -11.24
N GLN A 155 -13.19 -23.46 -12.02
CA GLN A 155 -14.54 -23.72 -12.57
C GLN A 155 -14.55 -24.39 -13.96
N LYS A 156 -13.39 -24.73 -14.50
CA LYS A 156 -13.21 -25.54 -15.72
C LYS A 156 -12.67 -26.92 -15.36
#